data_1a167e68bfc427564e584aa1594d2453
#
_entry.id   1a167e68bfc427564e584aa1594d2453
#
_cell.length_a   1.000
_cell.length_b   1.000
_cell.length_c   1.000
_cell.angle_alpha   90.00
_cell.angle_beta   90.00
_cell.angle_gamma   90.00
#
_symmetry.space_group_name_H-M   'P 1'
#
loop_
_entity.id
_entity.type
_entity.pdbx_description
1 polymer ?
#
loop_
_entity_poly.entity_id
_entity_poly.type
_entity_poly.pdbx_seq_one_letter_code
_entity_poly.pdbx_strand_id
1 'polypeptide(L)'
;SSVAIWHSKVTAKRKKEILNKLQNGDIKLIAGARSALFLPYSNLGLIIVDEEHDNSYKSDTTPRYNAKDLAIFIAKKFDLRLILGSATPSINSFYKIPYFELDKTFYETKKSYIFENSSQNISEKTINLIKKSIENKNQTIVFLPTRANFKHQICFDCGKSVECPFCSVSMSLHKNDLALKCHYCGFAQKIPEFCPSCKTGIVRNHRVGTAEIEELLKNEFPNSIIKRFDKDSVNSEKSLKKILDEFNENKIDVLVGTQMLSKGHDYHNVKLAVVLGMDSLLNMSSYKARENALSLLLQISGRSGRNGFGEVVIETKNEEFFKYYLEEKSS
;
A
#
# COMPACT_ATOMS: atom_id res chain seq x y z
N SER A 1 8.26 -32.44 -8.79
CA SER A 1 7.38 -31.31 -9.07
C SER A 1 7.98 -30.48 -10.20
N SER A 2 7.18 -30.18 -11.22
CA SER A 2 7.55 -29.31 -12.34
C SER A 2 7.46 -27.82 -11.99
N VAL A 3 7.14 -27.50 -10.73
CA VAL A 3 7.04 -26.13 -10.19
C VAL A 3 8.08 -25.92 -9.12
N ALA A 4 8.73 -24.77 -9.13
CA ALA A 4 9.68 -24.34 -8.11
C ALA A 4 9.41 -22.92 -7.62
N ILE A 5 9.82 -22.65 -6.38
CA ILE A 5 9.76 -21.32 -5.77
C ILE A 5 11.19 -20.80 -5.60
N TRP A 6 11.44 -19.54 -6.02
CA TRP A 6 12.75 -18.90 -5.97
C TRP A 6 12.73 -17.58 -5.21
N HIS A 7 13.36 -17.54 -4.05
CA HIS A 7 13.53 -16.33 -3.25
C HIS A 7 14.76 -16.42 -2.31
N SER A 8 15.06 -15.34 -1.61
CA SER A 8 16.27 -15.22 -0.76
C SER A 8 16.33 -16.28 0.36
N LYS A 9 15.18 -16.67 0.93
CA LYS A 9 15.09 -17.64 2.04
C LYS A 9 15.23 -19.11 1.60
N VAL A 10 15.29 -19.41 0.29
CA VAL A 10 15.53 -20.77 -0.19
C VAL A 10 16.96 -21.17 0.15
N THR A 11 17.16 -22.35 0.76
CA THR A 11 18.48 -22.84 1.16
C THR A 11 19.42 -23.03 -0.03
N ALA A 12 20.72 -22.91 0.18
CA ALA A 12 21.72 -23.10 -0.88
C ALA A 12 21.61 -24.47 -1.56
N LYS A 13 21.39 -25.54 -0.78
CA LYS A 13 21.15 -26.89 -1.30
C LYS A 13 19.96 -26.91 -2.25
N ARG A 14 18.82 -26.35 -1.83
CA ARG A 14 17.61 -26.33 -2.65
C ARG A 14 17.75 -25.47 -3.89
N LYS A 15 18.49 -24.36 -3.81
CA LYS A 15 18.81 -23.53 -4.98
C LYS A 15 19.59 -24.32 -6.02
N LYS A 16 20.61 -25.08 -5.60
CA LYS A 16 21.40 -25.94 -6.49
C LYS A 16 20.55 -27.00 -7.17
N GLU A 17 19.65 -27.66 -6.42
CA GLU A 17 18.69 -28.62 -6.99
C GLU A 17 17.77 -27.98 -8.05
N ILE A 18 17.25 -26.77 -7.76
CA ILE A 18 16.38 -26.03 -8.69
C ILE A 18 17.17 -25.68 -9.97
N LEU A 19 18.40 -25.18 -9.85
CA LEU A 19 19.23 -24.85 -11.01
C LEU A 19 19.51 -26.07 -11.90
N ASN A 20 19.88 -27.21 -11.32
CA ASN A 20 20.10 -28.44 -12.06
C ASN A 20 18.82 -28.90 -12.79
N LYS A 21 17.70 -28.92 -12.12
CA LYS A 21 16.41 -29.30 -12.72
C LYS A 21 15.94 -28.32 -13.79
N LEU A 22 16.26 -27.02 -13.63
CA LEU A 22 15.94 -26.00 -14.63
C LEU A 22 16.77 -26.23 -15.91
N GLN A 23 18.09 -26.52 -15.79
CA GLN A 23 18.95 -26.82 -16.90
C GLN A 23 18.54 -28.10 -17.64
N ASN A 24 18.07 -29.11 -16.92
CA ASN A 24 17.54 -30.34 -17.50
C ASN A 24 16.13 -30.21 -18.12
N GLY A 25 15.48 -29.06 -17.96
CA GLY A 25 14.13 -28.84 -18.46
C GLY A 25 13.00 -29.49 -17.63
N ASP A 26 13.31 -30.01 -16.45
CA ASP A 26 12.35 -30.67 -15.54
C ASP A 26 11.38 -29.65 -14.89
N ILE A 27 11.81 -28.38 -14.74
CA ILE A 27 10.99 -27.31 -14.19
C ILE A 27 10.32 -26.55 -15.32
N LYS A 28 8.98 -26.49 -15.25
CA LYS A 28 8.14 -25.79 -16.23
C LYS A 28 7.66 -24.43 -15.74
N LEU A 29 7.57 -24.23 -14.41
CA LEU A 29 7.12 -22.98 -13.80
C LEU A 29 8.03 -22.62 -12.62
N ILE A 30 8.49 -21.37 -12.62
CA ILE A 30 9.17 -20.78 -11.46
C ILE A 30 8.35 -19.60 -10.97
N ALA A 31 7.87 -19.67 -9.73
CA ALA A 31 7.35 -18.51 -9.02
C ALA A 31 8.49 -17.92 -8.18
N GLY A 32 8.76 -16.62 -8.33
CA GLY A 32 9.91 -16.06 -7.63
C GLY A 32 9.93 -14.57 -7.51
N ALA A 33 10.82 -14.08 -6.64
CA ALA A 33 11.12 -12.68 -6.50
C ALA A 33 11.93 -12.16 -7.71
N ARG A 34 12.24 -10.87 -7.73
CA ARG A 34 13.01 -10.18 -8.79
C ARG A 34 14.22 -10.97 -9.30
N SER A 35 14.92 -11.68 -8.41
CA SER A 35 16.11 -12.49 -8.76
C SER A 35 15.80 -13.71 -9.65
N ALA A 36 14.55 -14.11 -9.78
CA ALA A 36 14.16 -15.19 -10.69
C ALA A 36 14.43 -14.83 -12.16
N LEU A 37 14.39 -13.56 -12.53
CA LEU A 37 14.69 -13.11 -13.89
C LEU A 37 16.13 -13.41 -14.36
N PHE A 38 17.05 -13.65 -13.42
CA PHE A 38 18.47 -13.93 -13.72
C PHE A 38 18.80 -15.42 -13.73
N LEU A 39 17.81 -16.29 -13.66
CA LEU A 39 18.06 -17.73 -13.73
C LEU A 39 18.44 -18.18 -15.15
N PRO A 40 19.26 -19.22 -15.29
CA PRO A 40 19.71 -19.71 -16.59
C PRO A 40 18.60 -20.57 -17.27
N TYR A 41 17.59 -19.89 -17.80
CA TYR A 41 16.51 -20.55 -18.55
C TYR A 41 17.02 -21.02 -19.91
N SER A 42 16.85 -22.30 -20.24
CA SER A 42 17.17 -22.84 -21.54
C SER A 42 16.05 -22.66 -22.58
N ASN A 43 14.81 -22.61 -22.11
CA ASN A 43 13.62 -22.50 -22.99
C ASN A 43 12.52 -21.68 -22.28
N LEU A 44 12.78 -20.40 -22.09
CA LEU A 44 11.81 -19.47 -21.50
C LEU A 44 10.80 -19.05 -22.58
N GLY A 45 9.51 -19.30 -22.36
CA GLY A 45 8.45 -18.95 -23.32
C GLY A 45 7.52 -17.84 -22.86
N LEU A 46 7.43 -17.64 -21.54
CA LEU A 46 6.52 -16.67 -20.95
C LEU A 46 7.08 -16.07 -19.67
N ILE A 47 6.92 -14.76 -19.52
CA ILE A 47 7.17 -14.04 -18.28
C ILE A 47 5.86 -13.43 -17.80
N ILE A 48 5.53 -13.63 -16.52
CA ILE A 48 4.37 -13.00 -15.87
C ILE A 48 4.89 -12.10 -14.74
N VAL A 49 4.49 -10.84 -14.75
CA VAL A 49 4.76 -9.85 -13.70
C VAL A 49 3.42 -9.49 -13.06
N ASP A 50 3.20 -10.02 -11.87
CA ASP A 50 1.99 -9.74 -11.10
C ASP A 50 2.16 -8.46 -10.30
N GLU A 51 1.06 -7.68 -10.10
CA GLU A 51 1.07 -6.37 -9.44
C GLU A 51 2.18 -5.45 -9.99
N GLU A 52 2.22 -5.27 -11.33
CA GLU A 52 3.30 -4.59 -12.05
C GLU A 52 3.60 -3.17 -11.55
N HIS A 53 2.63 -2.54 -10.91
CA HIS A 53 2.72 -1.20 -10.32
C HIS A 53 3.52 -1.17 -9.01
N ASP A 54 3.79 -2.35 -8.38
CA ASP A 54 4.44 -2.39 -7.06
C ASP A 54 5.88 -1.86 -7.11
N ASN A 55 6.16 -0.88 -6.26
CA ASN A 55 7.49 -0.28 -6.14
C ASN A 55 8.57 -1.28 -5.70
N SER A 56 8.20 -2.46 -5.18
CA SER A 56 9.14 -3.52 -4.81
C SER A 56 9.90 -4.11 -6.01
N TYR A 57 9.43 -3.88 -7.24
CA TYR A 57 10.17 -4.25 -8.45
C TYR A 57 11.44 -3.44 -8.67
N LYS A 58 11.55 -2.26 -8.07
CA LYS A 58 12.78 -1.47 -8.08
C LYS A 58 13.79 -2.00 -7.05
N SER A 59 15.03 -2.24 -7.49
CA SER A 59 16.15 -2.56 -6.62
C SER A 59 16.82 -1.28 -6.13
N ASP A 60 16.88 -1.08 -4.82
CA ASP A 60 17.60 0.05 -4.21
C ASP A 60 19.07 -0.26 -3.96
N THR A 61 19.47 -1.54 -4.06
CA THR A 61 20.85 -2.01 -3.94
C THR A 61 21.50 -2.19 -5.31
N THR A 62 22.82 -2.14 -5.36
CA THR A 62 23.60 -2.38 -6.58
C THR A 62 23.56 -3.87 -6.96
N PRO A 63 23.31 -4.20 -8.25
CA PRO A 63 22.94 -3.29 -9.34
C PRO A 63 21.52 -2.76 -9.20
N ARG A 64 21.35 -1.44 -9.42
CA ARG A 64 20.04 -0.80 -9.38
C ARG A 64 19.29 -1.05 -10.68
N TYR A 65 18.19 -1.77 -10.62
CA TYR A 65 17.32 -2.06 -11.78
C TYR A 65 15.85 -2.08 -11.36
N ASN A 66 14.98 -1.97 -12.33
CA ASN A 66 13.56 -2.26 -12.17
C ASN A 66 13.29 -3.62 -12.83
N ALA A 67 12.80 -4.59 -12.07
CA ALA A 67 12.59 -5.95 -12.56
C ALA A 67 11.46 -6.02 -13.61
N LYS A 68 10.42 -5.16 -13.52
CA LYS A 68 9.41 -5.05 -14.57
C LYS A 68 10.02 -4.56 -15.89
N ASP A 69 10.80 -3.47 -15.85
CA ASP A 69 11.44 -2.93 -17.05
C ASP A 69 12.43 -3.94 -17.66
N LEU A 70 13.13 -4.67 -16.79
CA LEU A 70 14.02 -5.76 -17.22
C LEU A 70 13.22 -6.90 -17.86
N ALA A 71 12.08 -7.29 -17.31
CA ALA A 71 11.20 -8.31 -17.90
C ALA A 71 10.72 -7.90 -19.29
N ILE A 72 10.33 -6.64 -19.48
CA ILE A 72 9.95 -6.07 -20.77
C ILE A 72 11.13 -6.13 -21.76
N PHE A 73 12.32 -5.75 -21.32
CA PHE A 73 13.52 -5.80 -22.14
C PHE A 73 13.88 -7.23 -22.57
N ILE A 74 13.84 -8.19 -21.63
CA ILE A 74 14.12 -9.62 -21.90
C ILE A 74 13.08 -10.16 -22.88
N ALA A 75 11.79 -9.91 -22.65
CA ALA A 75 10.73 -10.38 -23.52
C ALA A 75 10.91 -9.86 -24.96
N LYS A 76 11.19 -8.58 -25.11
CA LYS A 76 11.45 -7.98 -26.43
C LYS A 76 12.72 -8.53 -27.10
N LYS A 77 13.80 -8.72 -26.33
CA LYS A 77 15.09 -9.18 -26.86
C LYS A 77 15.04 -10.62 -27.36
N PHE A 78 14.30 -11.49 -26.69
CA PHE A 78 14.23 -12.91 -26.96
C PHE A 78 12.90 -13.37 -27.58
N ASP A 79 12.08 -12.43 -28.02
CA ASP A 79 10.75 -12.66 -28.62
C ASP A 79 9.84 -13.55 -27.75
N LEU A 80 9.78 -13.22 -26.44
CA LEU A 80 8.99 -13.95 -25.45
C LEU A 80 7.64 -13.31 -25.24
N ARG A 81 6.68 -14.12 -24.81
CA ARG A 81 5.40 -13.60 -24.34
C ARG A 81 5.59 -12.95 -22.95
N LEU A 82 4.95 -11.79 -22.74
CA LEU A 82 4.97 -11.08 -21.47
C LEU A 82 3.55 -10.72 -21.06
N ILE A 83 3.20 -10.99 -19.82
CA ILE A 83 1.96 -10.55 -19.20
C ILE A 83 2.28 -9.68 -17.99
N LEU A 84 1.76 -8.46 -17.99
CA LEU A 84 1.81 -7.56 -16.84
C LEU A 84 0.40 -7.50 -16.24
N GLY A 85 0.23 -8.00 -15.02
CA GLY A 85 -1.04 -8.03 -14.31
C GLY A 85 -1.11 -6.93 -13.25
N SER A 86 -2.25 -6.22 -13.17
CA SER A 86 -2.52 -5.27 -12.11
C SER A 86 -4.00 -4.89 -12.05
N ALA A 87 -4.52 -4.71 -10.86
CA ALA A 87 -5.82 -4.07 -10.65
C ALA A 87 -5.73 -2.53 -10.72
N THR A 88 -4.53 -1.99 -10.53
CA THR A 88 -4.22 -0.56 -10.54
C THR A 88 -2.94 -0.33 -11.35
N PRO A 89 -2.99 -0.48 -12.69
CA PRO A 89 -1.80 -0.41 -13.53
C PRO A 89 -1.09 0.93 -13.38
N SER A 90 0.23 0.91 -13.47
CA SER A 90 1.00 2.15 -13.46
C SER A 90 0.68 2.97 -14.71
N ILE A 91 0.61 4.29 -14.54
CA ILE A 91 0.33 5.23 -15.65
C ILE A 91 1.27 4.97 -16.83
N ASN A 92 2.55 4.70 -16.54
CA ASN A 92 3.55 4.44 -17.57
C ASN A 92 3.24 3.16 -18.39
N SER A 93 2.80 2.09 -17.73
CA SER A 93 2.39 0.85 -18.42
C SER A 93 1.10 1.05 -19.20
N PHE A 94 0.13 1.72 -18.62
CA PHE A 94 -1.16 2.01 -19.24
C PHE A 94 -1.03 2.76 -20.57
N TYR A 95 -0.14 3.78 -20.63
CA TYR A 95 0.07 4.55 -21.86
C TYR A 95 0.99 3.89 -22.89
N LYS A 96 1.91 3.03 -22.48
CA LYS A 96 2.96 2.52 -23.38
C LYS A 96 2.75 1.10 -23.86
N ILE A 97 1.90 0.33 -23.19
CA ILE A 97 1.71 -1.10 -23.47
C ILE A 97 0.25 -1.34 -23.80
N PRO A 98 -0.06 -2.03 -24.90
CA PRO A 98 -1.43 -2.48 -25.18
C PRO A 98 -1.97 -3.29 -24.00
N TYR A 99 -3.19 -3.00 -23.58
CA TYR A 99 -3.79 -3.67 -22.43
C TYR A 99 -5.12 -4.32 -22.79
N PHE A 100 -5.48 -5.30 -22.00
CA PHE A 100 -6.77 -5.94 -22.00
C PHE A 100 -7.41 -5.72 -20.63
N GLU A 101 -8.61 -5.16 -20.60
CA GLU A 101 -9.33 -4.90 -19.36
C GLU A 101 -10.31 -6.03 -19.07
N LEU A 102 -10.28 -6.53 -17.83
CA LEU A 102 -11.28 -7.45 -17.30
C LEU A 102 -12.34 -6.61 -16.58
N ASP A 103 -13.44 -6.38 -17.24
CA ASP A 103 -14.55 -5.53 -16.78
C ASP A 103 -15.44 -6.19 -15.72
N LYS A 104 -15.34 -7.51 -15.55
CA LYS A 104 -16.13 -8.27 -14.59
C LYS A 104 -15.28 -8.81 -13.45
N THR A 105 -15.75 -8.57 -12.25
CA THR A 105 -15.21 -9.22 -11.05
C THR A 105 -15.89 -10.56 -10.81
N PHE A 106 -15.19 -11.52 -10.21
CA PHE A 106 -15.76 -12.84 -9.89
C PHE A 106 -16.95 -12.73 -8.93
N TYR A 107 -16.90 -11.75 -8.01
CA TYR A 107 -18.00 -11.43 -7.10
C TYR A 107 -18.60 -10.09 -7.45
N GLU A 108 -19.93 -10.00 -7.49
CA GLU A 108 -20.62 -8.71 -7.56
C GLU A 108 -20.40 -7.95 -6.25
N THR A 109 -19.68 -6.85 -6.31
CA THR A 109 -19.37 -6.03 -5.15
C THR A 109 -19.92 -4.62 -5.34
N LYS A 110 -20.68 -4.13 -4.37
CA LYS A 110 -21.08 -2.73 -4.30
C LYS A 110 -20.32 -2.04 -3.18
N LYS A 111 -19.74 -0.89 -3.47
CA LYS A 111 -18.98 -0.11 -2.49
C LYS A 111 -19.56 1.27 -2.32
N SER A 112 -19.59 1.72 -1.08
CA SER A 112 -19.92 3.08 -0.70
C SER A 112 -18.67 3.75 -0.16
N TYR A 113 -18.37 4.95 -0.65
CA TYR A 113 -17.25 5.76 -0.18
C TYR A 113 -17.78 6.87 0.69
N ILE A 114 -17.23 7.00 1.89
CA ILE A 114 -17.57 8.01 2.89
C ILE A 114 -16.30 8.82 3.14
N PHE A 115 -16.41 10.13 2.98
CA PHE A 115 -15.30 11.05 3.24
C PHE A 115 -15.53 11.75 4.56
N GLU A 116 -14.51 11.76 5.41
CA GLU A 116 -14.50 12.44 6.68
C GLU A 116 -13.28 13.35 6.78
N ASN A 117 -13.50 14.54 7.32
CA ASN A 117 -12.46 15.53 7.53
C ASN A 117 -12.40 15.87 9.03
N SER A 118 -11.48 15.24 9.73
CA SER A 118 -11.29 15.48 11.15
C SER A 118 -9.93 16.11 11.45
N SER A 119 -9.90 16.99 12.45
CA SER A 119 -8.65 17.44 13.06
C SER A 119 -8.07 16.39 14.02
N GLN A 120 -8.85 15.39 14.38
CA GLN A 120 -8.45 14.23 15.17
C GLN A 120 -7.92 13.13 14.28
N ASN A 121 -7.33 12.11 14.89
CA ASN A 121 -6.78 10.96 14.17
C ASN A 121 -7.87 10.12 13.50
N ILE A 122 -9.04 10.04 14.13
CA ILE A 122 -10.25 9.35 13.62
C ILE A 122 -11.44 10.23 14.03
N SER A 123 -12.39 10.46 13.12
CA SER A 123 -13.61 11.21 13.40
C SER A 123 -14.57 10.40 14.27
N GLU A 124 -15.43 11.09 15.03
CA GLU A 124 -16.50 10.44 15.80
C GLU A 124 -17.43 9.61 14.92
N LYS A 125 -17.68 10.09 13.69
CA LYS A 125 -18.52 9.35 12.73
C LYS A 125 -17.84 8.04 12.30
N THR A 126 -16.54 8.05 12.06
CA THR A 126 -15.77 6.83 11.77
C THR A 126 -15.80 5.87 12.96
N ILE A 127 -15.63 6.36 14.19
CA ILE A 127 -15.76 5.54 15.41
C ILE A 127 -17.14 4.88 15.49
N ASN A 128 -18.22 5.64 15.22
CA ASN A 128 -19.59 5.10 15.22
C ASN A 128 -19.80 4.04 14.12
N LEU A 129 -19.18 4.18 12.94
CA LEU A 129 -19.24 3.16 11.89
C LEU A 129 -18.49 1.89 12.28
N ILE A 130 -17.32 2.01 12.93
CA ILE A 130 -16.59 0.86 13.49
C ILE A 130 -17.44 0.15 14.55
N LYS A 131 -18.06 0.89 15.47
CA LYS A 131 -18.96 0.36 16.48
C LYS A 131 -20.10 -0.44 15.86
N LYS A 132 -20.79 0.14 14.88
CA LYS A 132 -21.88 -0.52 14.14
C LYS A 132 -21.41 -1.79 13.43
N SER A 133 -20.20 -1.77 12.85
CA SER A 133 -19.60 -2.94 12.20
C SER A 133 -19.40 -4.08 13.21
N ILE A 134 -18.82 -3.78 14.39
CA ILE A 134 -18.59 -4.74 15.47
C ILE A 134 -19.93 -5.31 16.00
N GLU A 135 -20.92 -4.46 16.27
CA GLU A 135 -22.25 -4.86 16.74
C GLU A 135 -22.94 -5.83 15.77
N ASN A 136 -22.73 -5.63 14.46
CA ASN A 136 -23.23 -6.51 13.41
C ASN A 136 -22.35 -7.74 13.16
N LYS A 137 -21.34 -7.99 14.00
CA LYS A 137 -20.38 -9.10 13.86
C LYS A 137 -19.62 -9.09 12.51
N ASN A 138 -19.48 -7.93 11.92
CA ASN A 138 -18.65 -7.70 10.72
C ASN A 138 -17.24 -7.31 11.13
N GLN A 139 -16.28 -7.65 10.30
CA GLN A 139 -14.90 -7.27 10.52
C GLN A 139 -14.58 -5.91 9.89
N THR A 140 -13.67 -5.20 10.54
CA THR A 140 -13.16 -3.91 10.07
C THR A 140 -11.65 -3.97 9.85
N ILE A 141 -11.19 -3.38 8.76
CA ILE A 141 -9.76 -3.08 8.59
C ILE A 141 -9.53 -1.58 8.74
N VAL A 142 -8.51 -1.20 9.51
CA VAL A 142 -8.05 0.19 9.64
C VAL A 142 -6.66 0.27 9.04
N PHE A 143 -6.56 0.99 7.96
CA PHE A 143 -5.37 1.07 7.14
C PHE A 143 -4.65 2.40 7.30
N LEU A 144 -3.34 2.31 7.50
CA LEU A 144 -2.42 3.43 7.45
C LEU A 144 -1.36 3.17 6.37
N PRO A 145 -1.17 4.07 5.39
CA PRO A 145 -0.32 3.83 4.23
C PRO A 145 1.15 3.62 4.56
N THR A 146 1.59 4.13 5.69
CA THR A 146 3.00 4.04 6.09
C THR A 146 3.12 3.90 7.60
N ARG A 147 4.29 3.42 8.01
CA ARG A 147 4.71 3.48 9.40
C ARG A 147 4.99 4.94 9.77
N ALA A 148 4.87 5.29 11.03
CA ALA A 148 5.04 6.62 11.63
C ALA A 148 6.39 7.35 11.36
N ASN A 149 7.06 7.08 10.25
CA ASN A 149 8.38 7.64 9.91
C ASN A 149 8.31 8.85 8.97
N PHE A 150 7.15 9.54 8.88
CA PHE A 150 7.11 10.77 8.09
C PHE A 150 7.92 11.87 8.74
N LYS A 151 8.93 12.32 7.99
CA LYS A 151 9.74 13.48 8.35
C LYS A 151 9.10 14.80 7.88
N HIS A 152 7.84 14.77 7.43
CA HIS A 152 7.16 15.95 6.91
C HIS A 152 6.31 16.61 7.99
N GLN A 153 6.26 17.92 7.95
CA GLN A 153 5.41 18.75 8.79
C GLN A 153 4.13 19.06 8.02
N ILE A 154 2.99 18.81 8.62
CA ILE A 154 1.67 19.01 7.98
C ILE A 154 0.87 20.01 8.80
N CYS A 155 0.13 20.87 8.11
CA CYS A 155 -0.82 21.79 8.73
C CYS A 155 -2.05 21.03 9.20
N PHE A 156 -2.45 21.27 10.44
CA PHE A 156 -3.65 20.63 11.00
C PHE A 156 -4.96 21.16 10.41
N ASP A 157 -4.97 22.39 9.88
CA ASP A 157 -6.19 23.00 9.34
C ASP A 157 -6.40 22.64 7.86
N CYS A 158 -5.38 22.86 7.01
CA CYS A 158 -5.54 22.67 5.56
C CYS A 158 -4.91 21.40 5.00
N GLY A 159 -4.26 20.56 5.83
CA GLY A 159 -3.65 19.28 5.41
C GLY A 159 -2.39 19.41 4.55
N LYS A 160 -1.98 20.63 4.16
CA LYS A 160 -0.81 20.83 3.30
C LYS A 160 0.50 20.72 4.09
N SER A 161 1.52 20.15 3.46
CA SER A 161 2.88 20.12 3.99
C SER A 161 3.58 21.46 3.73
N VAL A 162 4.67 21.69 4.48
CA VAL A 162 5.57 22.84 4.18
C VAL A 162 6.39 22.49 2.96
N GLU A 163 6.19 23.26 1.89
CA GLU A 163 6.88 23.08 0.61
C GLU A 163 8.13 23.97 0.50
N CYS A 164 9.10 23.50 -0.26
CA CYS A 164 10.27 24.27 -0.60
C CYS A 164 9.88 25.41 -1.57
N PRO A 165 10.24 26.67 -1.30
CA PRO A 165 9.87 27.79 -2.16
C PRO A 165 10.51 27.73 -3.55
N PHE A 166 11.58 26.95 -3.71
CA PHE A 166 12.32 26.83 -4.98
C PHE A 166 11.96 25.60 -5.80
N CYS A 167 11.51 24.52 -5.15
CA CYS A 167 11.29 23.22 -5.80
C CYS A 167 9.85 22.77 -5.75
N SER A 168 8.98 23.45 -5.01
CA SER A 168 7.57 23.09 -4.80
C SER A 168 7.37 21.63 -4.34
N VAL A 169 8.34 21.09 -3.59
CA VAL A 169 8.28 19.75 -2.99
C VAL A 169 8.25 19.86 -1.48
N SER A 170 7.62 18.91 -0.83
CA SER A 170 7.55 18.87 0.64
C SER A 170 8.94 18.79 1.27
N MET A 171 9.19 19.64 2.26
CA MET A 171 10.45 19.66 3.01
C MET A 171 10.44 18.59 4.11
N SER A 172 11.61 18.02 4.40
CA SER A 172 11.78 16.99 5.43
C SER A 172 12.32 17.57 6.73
N LEU A 173 11.75 17.16 7.86
CA LEU A 173 12.26 17.52 9.18
C LEU A 173 13.56 16.77 9.49
N HIS A 174 14.60 17.51 9.78
CA HIS A 174 15.86 17.01 10.35
C HIS A 174 15.87 17.26 11.86
N LYS A 175 15.69 16.19 12.64
CA LYS A 175 15.52 16.27 14.09
C LYS A 175 16.73 16.87 14.81
N ASN A 176 17.94 16.59 14.30
CA ASN A 176 19.18 17.07 14.93
C ASN A 176 19.32 18.59 14.81
N ASP A 177 18.82 19.17 13.72
CA ASP A 177 18.95 20.60 13.44
C ASP A 177 17.65 21.36 13.76
N LEU A 178 16.57 20.68 14.13
CA LEU A 178 15.21 21.21 14.30
C LEU A 178 14.78 22.09 13.09
N ALA A 179 15.22 21.73 11.89
CA ALA A 179 15.04 22.48 10.66
C ALA A 179 14.38 21.61 9.59
N LEU A 180 13.63 22.29 8.71
CA LEU A 180 13.11 21.69 7.49
C LEU A 180 14.17 21.81 6.39
N LYS A 181 14.48 20.72 5.68
CA LYS A 181 15.43 20.70 4.56
C LYS A 181 14.78 20.14 3.30
N CYS A 182 15.08 20.77 2.18
CA CYS A 182 14.73 20.26 0.86
C CYS A 182 15.82 19.30 0.37
N HIS A 183 15.45 18.06 0.05
CA HIS A 183 16.41 17.07 -0.47
C HIS A 183 16.77 17.27 -1.95
N TYR A 184 16.12 18.20 -2.66
CA TYR A 184 16.41 18.50 -4.06
C TYR A 184 17.44 19.62 -4.22
N CYS A 185 17.22 20.78 -3.56
CA CYS A 185 18.10 21.92 -3.70
C CYS A 185 18.95 22.23 -2.46
N GLY A 186 18.77 21.49 -1.37
CA GLY A 186 19.50 21.72 -0.11
C GLY A 186 18.98 22.90 0.72
N PHE A 187 17.97 23.65 0.24
CA PHE A 187 17.39 24.75 1.01
C PHE A 187 16.92 24.30 2.39
N ALA A 188 17.23 25.08 3.41
CA ALA A 188 16.85 24.81 4.79
C ALA A 188 16.19 26.03 5.41
N GLN A 189 15.16 25.79 6.22
CA GLN A 189 14.47 26.83 7.01
C GLN A 189 14.04 26.31 8.37
N LYS A 190 13.77 27.20 9.30
CA LYS A 190 13.12 26.85 10.57
C LYS A 190 11.70 26.34 10.31
N ILE A 191 11.19 25.54 11.25
CA ILE A 191 9.79 25.13 11.22
C ILE A 191 8.94 26.39 11.36
N PRO A 192 8.06 26.72 10.41
CA PRO A 192 7.21 27.89 10.53
C PRO A 192 6.18 27.68 11.64
N GLU A 193 5.91 28.72 12.40
CA GLU A 193 4.90 28.71 13.46
C GLU A 193 3.49 28.53 12.88
N PHE A 194 3.22 29.23 11.80
CA PHE A 194 1.95 29.13 11.08
C PHE A 194 2.15 28.55 9.68
N CYS A 195 1.12 27.90 9.18
CA CYS A 195 1.13 27.29 7.85
C CYS A 195 1.37 28.33 6.74
N PRO A 196 2.37 28.15 5.87
CA PRO A 196 2.61 29.05 4.75
C PRO A 196 1.45 29.13 3.76
N SER A 197 0.61 28.07 3.68
CA SER A 197 -0.50 27.97 2.72
C SER A 197 -1.77 28.64 3.20
N CYS A 198 -2.28 28.28 4.39
CA CYS A 198 -3.53 28.85 4.92
C CYS A 198 -3.31 30.03 5.87
N LYS A 199 -2.09 30.32 6.28
CA LYS A 199 -1.66 31.42 7.16
C LYS A 199 -2.13 31.35 8.62
N THR A 200 -3.09 30.47 8.95
CA THR A 200 -3.71 30.36 10.28
C THR A 200 -3.35 29.06 11.00
N GLY A 201 -3.23 27.97 10.26
CA GLY A 201 -3.03 26.64 10.83
C GLY A 201 -1.65 26.44 11.44
N ILE A 202 -1.59 25.65 12.50
CA ILE A 202 -0.33 25.28 13.16
C ILE A 202 0.30 24.08 12.41
N VAL A 203 1.58 24.18 12.15
CA VAL A 203 2.38 23.14 11.50
C VAL A 203 3.02 22.24 12.56
N ARG A 204 2.67 20.98 12.58
CA ARG A 204 3.18 20.00 13.56
C ARG A 204 3.59 18.70 12.89
N ASN A 205 4.39 17.92 13.60
CA ASN A 205 4.60 16.51 13.27
C ASN A 205 3.28 15.76 13.45
N HIS A 206 2.66 15.37 12.37
CA HIS A 206 1.50 14.48 12.47
C HIS A 206 2.03 13.04 12.45
N ARG A 207 2.07 12.43 13.63
CA ARG A 207 2.47 11.04 13.81
C ARG A 207 1.28 10.27 14.36
N VAL A 208 0.55 9.64 13.46
CA VAL A 208 -0.38 8.59 13.86
C VAL A 208 0.22 7.27 13.40
N GLY A 209 0.66 6.47 14.36
CA GLY A 209 1.16 5.12 14.11
C GLY A 209 0.07 4.07 14.31
N THR A 210 0.30 2.89 13.76
CA THR A 210 -0.60 1.74 13.97
C THR A 210 -0.77 1.39 15.45
N ALA A 211 0.26 1.60 16.28
CA ALA A 211 0.19 1.36 17.72
C ALA A 211 -0.74 2.35 18.43
N GLU A 212 -0.68 3.63 18.07
CA GLU A 212 -1.54 4.66 18.66
C GLU A 212 -3.01 4.45 18.29
N ILE A 213 -3.26 4.04 17.04
CA ILE A 213 -4.63 3.71 16.60
C ILE A 213 -5.13 2.44 17.28
N GLU A 214 -4.31 1.41 17.41
CA GLU A 214 -4.66 0.20 18.13
C GLU A 214 -5.06 0.52 19.58
N GLU A 215 -4.26 1.34 20.28
CA GLU A 215 -4.53 1.76 21.67
C GLU A 215 -5.81 2.59 21.78
N LEU A 216 -6.01 3.56 20.88
CA LEU A 216 -7.22 4.37 20.83
C LEU A 216 -8.46 3.48 20.68
N LEU A 217 -8.44 2.56 19.70
CA LEU A 217 -9.58 1.68 19.45
C LEU A 217 -9.82 0.69 20.59
N LYS A 218 -8.77 0.19 21.27
CA LYS A 218 -8.93 -0.68 22.45
C LYS A 218 -9.58 0.06 23.63
N ASN A 219 -9.25 1.33 23.81
CA ASN A 219 -9.87 2.15 24.84
C ASN A 219 -11.34 2.43 24.51
N GLU A 220 -11.68 2.65 23.24
CA GLU A 220 -13.03 2.91 22.78
C GLU A 220 -13.90 1.63 22.79
N PHE A 221 -13.31 0.49 22.47
CA PHE A 221 -13.99 -0.81 22.36
C PHE A 221 -13.35 -1.89 23.24
N PRO A 222 -13.45 -1.79 24.58
CA PRO A 222 -12.73 -2.67 25.51
C PRO A 222 -13.12 -4.15 25.42
N ASN A 223 -14.32 -4.44 24.92
CA ASN A 223 -14.84 -5.80 24.74
C ASN A 223 -14.54 -6.42 23.38
N SER A 224 -13.85 -5.70 22.49
CA SER A 224 -13.57 -6.15 21.13
C SER A 224 -12.12 -6.59 20.97
N ILE A 225 -11.88 -7.54 20.07
CA ILE A 225 -10.53 -8.03 19.79
C ILE A 225 -9.93 -7.23 18.65
N ILE A 226 -9.01 -6.31 19.03
CA ILE A 226 -8.30 -5.44 18.11
C ILE A 226 -6.85 -5.85 18.05
N LYS A 227 -6.33 -6.09 16.84
CA LYS A 227 -4.94 -6.48 16.64
C LYS A 227 -4.24 -5.64 15.58
N ARG A 228 -2.95 -5.48 15.78
CA ARG A 228 -2.06 -4.80 14.85
C ARG A 228 -1.44 -5.79 13.87
N PHE A 229 -1.36 -5.35 12.59
CA PHE A 229 -0.82 -6.12 11.48
C PHE A 229 0.17 -5.28 10.67
N ASP A 230 1.37 -5.17 11.19
CA ASP A 230 2.51 -4.51 10.56
C ASP A 230 3.79 -5.31 10.77
N LYS A 231 4.90 -4.85 10.17
CA LYS A 231 6.18 -5.58 10.29
C LYS A 231 6.74 -5.62 11.72
N ASP A 232 6.30 -4.72 12.60
CA ASP A 232 6.82 -4.66 13.98
C ASP A 232 6.03 -5.62 14.88
N SER A 233 4.74 -5.83 14.58
CA SER A 233 3.88 -6.81 15.27
C SER A 233 4.03 -8.22 14.70
N VAL A 234 4.43 -8.36 13.42
CA VAL A 234 4.53 -9.64 12.70
C VAL A 234 6.00 -9.94 12.38
N ASN A 235 6.71 -10.57 13.32
CA ASN A 235 8.15 -10.80 13.21
C ASN A 235 8.53 -12.11 12.50
N SER A 236 7.57 -12.99 12.23
CA SER A 236 7.79 -14.29 11.62
C SER A 236 6.65 -14.70 10.68
N GLU A 237 6.94 -15.61 9.77
CA GLU A 237 5.94 -16.22 8.89
C GLU A 237 4.86 -16.98 9.68
N LYS A 238 5.23 -17.58 10.82
CA LYS A 238 4.30 -18.26 11.72
C LYS A 238 3.34 -17.29 12.40
N SER A 239 3.84 -16.13 12.87
CA SER A 239 2.98 -15.10 13.47
C SER A 239 2.07 -14.44 12.44
N LEU A 240 2.57 -14.25 11.21
CA LEU A 240 1.76 -13.79 10.07
C LEU A 240 0.56 -14.70 9.83
N LYS A 241 0.85 -16.00 9.63
CA LYS A 241 -0.18 -17.01 9.38
C LYS A 241 -1.19 -17.07 10.51
N LYS A 242 -0.73 -17.09 11.76
CA LYS A 242 -1.60 -17.12 12.93
C LYS A 242 -2.61 -15.98 12.97
N ILE A 243 -2.16 -14.72 12.75
CA ILE A 243 -3.06 -13.56 12.77
C ILE A 243 -4.07 -13.62 11.62
N LEU A 244 -3.64 -14.05 10.44
CA LEU A 244 -4.54 -14.21 9.29
C LEU A 244 -5.57 -15.31 9.51
N ASP A 245 -5.17 -16.44 10.05
CA ASP A 245 -6.07 -17.55 10.38
C ASP A 245 -7.11 -17.10 11.44
N GLU A 246 -6.66 -16.44 12.52
CA GLU A 246 -7.56 -15.89 13.55
C GLU A 246 -8.52 -14.83 12.98
N PHE A 247 -8.07 -14.00 12.04
CA PHE A 247 -8.93 -13.00 11.40
C PHE A 247 -9.95 -13.67 10.48
N ASN A 248 -9.55 -14.63 9.66
CA ASN A 248 -10.45 -15.36 8.78
C ASN A 248 -11.46 -16.24 9.54
N GLU A 249 -11.12 -16.66 10.75
CA GLU A 249 -12.02 -17.38 11.67
C GLU A 249 -12.95 -16.43 12.47
N ASN A 250 -12.97 -15.14 12.15
CA ASN A 250 -13.74 -14.10 12.84
C ASN A 250 -13.42 -13.97 14.35
N LYS A 251 -12.20 -14.29 14.76
CA LYS A 251 -11.72 -14.13 16.13
C LYS A 251 -11.13 -12.73 16.40
N ILE A 252 -11.02 -11.91 15.39
CA ILE A 252 -10.52 -10.53 15.48
C ILE A 252 -11.56 -9.63 14.83
N ASP A 253 -12.03 -8.62 15.56
CA ASP A 253 -13.05 -7.69 15.10
C ASP A 253 -12.45 -6.57 14.23
N VAL A 254 -11.30 -6.03 14.67
CA VAL A 254 -10.63 -4.94 13.97
C VAL A 254 -9.15 -5.26 13.75
N LEU A 255 -8.70 -5.15 12.51
CA LEU A 255 -7.31 -5.32 12.14
C LEU A 255 -6.70 -3.99 11.72
N VAL A 256 -5.76 -3.46 12.51
CA VAL A 256 -5.07 -2.20 12.25
C VAL A 256 -3.73 -2.46 11.59
N GLY A 257 -3.48 -1.92 10.40
CA GLY A 257 -2.21 -2.24 9.76
C GLY A 257 -1.79 -1.31 8.63
N THR A 258 -0.67 -1.67 8.02
CA THR A 258 -0.05 -0.91 6.93
C THR A 258 -0.22 -1.65 5.59
N GLN A 259 0.65 -1.38 4.63
CA GLN A 259 0.64 -2.02 3.30
C GLN A 259 0.59 -3.56 3.31
N MET A 260 0.84 -4.21 4.46
CA MET A 260 0.63 -5.65 4.59
C MET A 260 -0.85 -6.03 4.43
N LEU A 261 -1.78 -5.16 4.83
CA LEU A 261 -3.22 -5.36 4.64
C LEU A 261 -3.65 -5.30 3.16
N SER A 262 -2.96 -4.54 2.34
CA SER A 262 -3.30 -4.40 0.92
C SER A 262 -2.86 -5.58 0.06
N LYS A 263 -1.89 -6.39 0.52
CA LYS A 263 -1.21 -7.40 -0.30
C LYS A 263 -1.76 -8.82 -0.05
N GLY A 264 -2.17 -9.48 -1.15
CA GLY A 264 -2.23 -10.94 -1.26
C GLY A 264 -3.14 -11.75 -0.31
N HIS A 265 -3.87 -11.10 0.60
CA HIS A 265 -4.71 -11.80 1.56
C HIS A 265 -6.19 -11.69 1.18
N ASP A 266 -6.93 -12.75 1.44
CA ASP A 266 -8.36 -12.79 1.22
C ASP A 266 -9.10 -12.61 2.55
N TYR A 267 -9.97 -11.60 2.62
CA TYR A 267 -10.74 -11.26 3.80
C TYR A 267 -12.22 -11.41 3.49
N HIS A 268 -12.85 -12.46 4.03
CA HIS A 268 -14.22 -12.82 3.64
C HIS A 268 -15.30 -11.99 4.32
N ASN A 269 -15.08 -11.56 5.57
CA ASN A 269 -16.09 -10.89 6.39
C ASN A 269 -15.82 -9.38 6.62
N VAL A 270 -14.88 -8.80 5.88
CA VAL A 270 -14.60 -7.36 6.00
C VAL A 270 -15.69 -6.56 5.28
N LYS A 271 -16.48 -5.81 6.03
CA LYS A 271 -17.53 -4.93 5.51
C LYS A 271 -17.17 -3.46 5.58
N LEU A 272 -16.24 -3.10 6.46
CA LEU A 272 -15.76 -1.74 6.64
C LEU A 272 -14.25 -1.65 6.45
N ALA A 273 -13.80 -0.75 5.60
CA ALA A 273 -12.41 -0.36 5.48
C ALA A 273 -12.27 1.11 5.87
N VAL A 274 -11.46 1.39 6.87
CA VAL A 274 -11.13 2.76 7.30
C VAL A 274 -9.73 3.08 6.80
N VAL A 275 -9.59 4.18 6.07
CA VAL A 275 -8.32 4.59 5.44
C VAL A 275 -7.89 5.91 6.06
N LEU A 276 -6.79 5.89 6.78
CA LEU A 276 -6.21 7.03 7.49
C LEU A 276 -4.92 7.50 6.81
N GLY A 277 -4.57 8.79 6.98
CA GLY A 277 -3.25 9.32 6.63
C GLY A 277 -2.94 9.41 5.14
N MET A 278 -3.94 9.40 4.26
CA MET A 278 -3.76 9.51 2.80
C MET A 278 -3.19 10.87 2.38
N ASP A 279 -3.51 11.94 3.12
CA ASP A 279 -2.96 13.28 2.87
C ASP A 279 -1.43 13.30 2.95
N SER A 280 -0.87 12.48 3.83
CA SER A 280 0.58 12.32 3.94
C SER A 280 1.22 11.71 2.69
N LEU A 281 0.52 10.80 2.01
CA LEU A 281 0.99 10.24 0.72
C LEU A 281 0.92 11.27 -0.40
N LEU A 282 -0.17 12.05 -0.46
CA LEU A 282 -0.31 13.11 -1.46
C LEU A 282 0.79 14.16 -1.34
N ASN A 283 1.25 14.42 -0.11
CA ASN A 283 2.29 15.39 0.21
C ASN A 283 3.72 14.83 0.13
N MET A 284 3.93 13.62 -0.35
CA MET A 284 5.27 13.07 -0.54
C MET A 284 6.02 13.79 -1.66
N SER A 285 7.34 13.96 -1.49
CA SER A 285 8.24 14.55 -2.51
C SER A 285 8.49 13.56 -3.65
N SER A 286 7.45 13.15 -4.35
CA SER A 286 7.53 12.22 -5.47
C SER A 286 6.52 12.60 -6.55
N TYR A 287 6.95 12.61 -7.80
CA TYR A 287 6.02 12.83 -8.93
C TYR A 287 4.94 11.74 -9.03
N LYS A 288 5.16 10.57 -8.41
CA LYS A 288 4.21 9.46 -8.32
C LYS A 288 3.33 9.49 -7.07
N ALA A 289 3.41 10.54 -6.24
CA ALA A 289 2.69 10.58 -4.97
C ALA A 289 1.19 10.37 -5.13
N ARG A 290 0.56 11.05 -6.10
CA ARG A 290 -0.87 10.94 -6.40
C ARG A 290 -1.24 9.57 -6.97
N GLU A 291 -0.46 9.05 -7.92
CA GLU A 291 -0.63 7.70 -8.48
C GLU A 291 -0.57 6.63 -7.38
N ASN A 292 0.46 6.69 -6.53
CA ASN A 292 0.63 5.75 -5.43
C ASN A 292 -0.51 5.83 -4.40
N ALA A 293 -0.99 7.04 -4.09
CA ALA A 293 -2.10 7.23 -3.16
C ALA A 293 -3.39 6.60 -3.69
N LEU A 294 -3.73 6.86 -4.95
CA LEU A 294 -4.91 6.27 -5.60
C LEU A 294 -4.81 4.75 -5.74
N SER A 295 -3.68 4.24 -6.21
CA SER A 295 -3.45 2.80 -6.32
C SER A 295 -3.65 2.10 -4.98
N LEU A 296 -3.09 2.65 -3.91
CA LEU A 296 -3.18 2.09 -2.58
C LEU A 296 -4.60 2.16 -2.02
N LEU A 297 -5.32 3.27 -2.23
CA LEU A 297 -6.72 3.41 -1.86
C LEU A 297 -7.59 2.37 -2.56
N LEU A 298 -7.43 2.17 -3.86
CA LEU A 298 -8.17 1.18 -4.63
C LEU A 298 -7.89 -0.25 -4.17
N GLN A 299 -6.62 -0.57 -3.85
CA GLN A 299 -6.25 -1.88 -3.32
C GLN A 299 -6.93 -2.18 -1.98
N ILE A 300 -6.92 -1.21 -1.05
CA ILE A 300 -7.58 -1.35 0.26
C ILE A 300 -9.10 -1.39 0.11
N SER A 301 -9.66 -0.53 -0.71
CA SER A 301 -11.10 -0.57 -1.04
C SER A 301 -11.51 -1.94 -1.58
N GLY A 302 -10.62 -2.58 -2.35
CA GLY A 302 -10.80 -3.95 -2.85
C GLY A 302 -10.86 -5.02 -1.75
N ARG A 303 -10.50 -4.72 -0.51
CA ARG A 303 -10.55 -5.65 0.63
C ARG A 303 -11.89 -5.61 1.36
N SER A 304 -12.65 -4.51 1.25
CA SER A 304 -13.99 -4.41 1.80
C SER A 304 -15.06 -4.93 0.82
N GLY A 305 -16.07 -5.62 1.36
CA GLY A 305 -17.26 -6.01 0.61
C GLY A 305 -17.04 -7.08 -0.46
N ARG A 306 -16.03 -7.94 -0.37
CA ARG A 306 -15.80 -9.00 -1.36
C ARG A 306 -17.00 -9.93 -1.55
N ASN A 307 -17.81 -10.10 -0.51
CA ASN A 307 -19.06 -10.85 -0.55
C ASN A 307 -20.26 -9.89 -0.41
N GLY A 308 -20.51 -9.02 -1.42
CA GLY A 308 -21.65 -8.12 -1.46
C GLY A 308 -21.30 -6.66 -1.18
N PHE A 309 -22.01 -6.00 -0.23
CA PHE A 309 -21.83 -4.58 0.07
C PHE A 309 -20.66 -4.34 1.04
N GLY A 310 -19.88 -3.30 0.75
CA GLY A 310 -18.80 -2.84 1.62
C GLY A 310 -18.74 -1.31 1.70
N GLU A 311 -18.37 -0.81 2.87
CA GLU A 311 -18.15 0.62 3.11
C GLU A 311 -16.66 0.92 3.21
N VAL A 312 -16.26 2.05 2.65
CA VAL A 312 -14.88 2.55 2.71
C VAL A 312 -14.92 3.97 3.23
N VAL A 313 -14.39 4.17 4.42
CA VAL A 313 -14.25 5.51 5.03
C VAL A 313 -12.85 6.02 4.76
N ILE A 314 -12.75 7.25 4.28
CA ILE A 314 -11.48 7.90 3.95
C ILE A 314 -11.37 9.17 4.80
N GLU A 315 -10.50 9.17 5.79
CA GLU A 315 -10.17 10.35 6.58
C GLU A 315 -9.15 11.20 5.80
N THR A 316 -9.62 12.31 5.21
CA THR A 316 -8.80 13.16 4.36
C THR A 316 -9.29 14.60 4.32
N LYS A 317 -8.38 15.53 4.16
CA LYS A 317 -8.66 16.95 3.87
C LYS A 317 -8.67 17.25 2.36
N ASN A 318 -8.40 16.26 1.54
CA ASN A 318 -8.35 16.34 0.07
C ASN A 318 -9.48 15.51 -0.56
N GLU A 319 -10.71 15.64 -0.03
CA GLU A 319 -11.89 14.90 -0.49
C GLU A 319 -12.09 15.02 -1.99
N GLU A 320 -12.05 16.26 -2.54
CA GLU A 320 -12.26 16.53 -3.96
C GLU A 320 -11.34 15.72 -4.86
N PHE A 321 -10.06 15.59 -4.46
CA PHE A 321 -9.09 14.80 -5.22
C PHE A 321 -9.50 13.32 -5.31
N PHE A 322 -9.84 12.70 -4.18
CA PHE A 322 -10.19 11.27 -4.16
C PHE A 322 -11.54 11.01 -4.81
N LYS A 323 -12.52 11.89 -4.56
CA LYS A 323 -13.87 11.79 -5.10
C LYS A 323 -13.88 11.84 -6.63
N TYR A 324 -13.14 12.77 -7.23
CA TYR A 324 -12.99 12.88 -8.67
C TYR A 324 -12.59 11.56 -9.32
N TYR A 325 -11.55 10.88 -8.80
CA TYR A 325 -11.05 9.63 -9.37
C TYR A 325 -11.87 8.38 -9.00
N LEU A 326 -12.65 8.41 -7.95
CA LEU A 326 -13.50 7.26 -7.58
C LEU A 326 -14.85 7.29 -8.28
N GLU A 327 -15.39 8.47 -8.59
CA GLU A 327 -16.67 8.64 -9.31
C GLU A 327 -16.52 8.35 -10.80
N GLU A 328 -15.41 8.71 -11.44
CA GLU A 328 -15.16 8.40 -12.87
C GLU A 328 -15.08 6.89 -13.17
N LYS A 329 -14.77 6.06 -12.18
CA LYS A 329 -14.77 4.59 -12.33
C LYS A 329 -16.13 3.93 -12.09
N SER A 330 -17.11 4.67 -11.60
CA SER A 330 -18.46 4.15 -11.32
C SER A 330 -19.47 4.51 -12.40
N SER A 331 -19.06 5.23 -13.41
CA SER A 331 -19.78 5.52 -14.66
C SER A 331 -19.20 4.73 -15.84
#